data_1e979215e02473d2d8355054fcfa9d12
#
_entry.id   1e979215e02473d2d8355054fcfa9d12
#
_cell.length_a   1.000
_cell.length_b   1.000
_cell.length_c   1.000
_cell.angle_alpha   90.00
_cell.angle_beta   90.00
_cell.angle_gamma   90.00
#
_symmetry.space_group_name_H-M   'P 1'
#
loop_
_entity.id
_entity.type
_entity.pdbx_description
1 polymer ?
#
loop_
_entity_poly.entity_id
_entity_poly.type
_entity_poly.pdbx_seq_one_letter_code
_entity_poly.pdbx_strand_id
1 'polypeptide(L)'
;MNSASLQRSKRWPLAKLAIIISLLFAVGCSGDGDSKAVDFSDTVQVARPGERPSDNRYLRVAVGAMISPKETAVYYRQILDYISSHIGKESELIQRKTYDEINELFGKGEIDLAFICSGPYANSKDKYGFELLATPQVKGSHFYHSYLIVNKDSPFHRLEDLRGRVFAFTDPESNTGKLVPTYWLAQAGEKPETFFGKTIYTYSHDNSIMAVAKGLVDGAAIDGLIWEYYDYKKPSLTSQTRIIRKSEPYGIPPIVAHRDADPELKDRIRQFLLSMHEDPEGQKILGALMIDRFIEPREEWYQTIRNMKQNVASLIYDPHAVSKP
;
A
#
# COMPACT_ATOMS: atom_id res chain seq x y z
N MET A 1 -9.30 46.11 78.60
CA MET A 1 -8.90 45.08 79.59
C MET A 1 -8.62 43.78 78.77
N ASN A 2 -7.37 43.47 78.82
CA ASN A 2 -6.56 42.36 78.39
C ASN A 2 -7.18 40.99 78.49
N SER A 3 -6.90 40.15 77.51
CA SER A 3 -6.09 38.94 77.78
C SER A 3 -5.69 38.26 76.46
N ALA A 4 -4.37 38.14 76.34
CA ALA A 4 -3.67 37.39 75.31
C ALA A 4 -3.78 35.87 75.57
N SER A 5 -4.01 35.06 74.62
CA SER A 5 -3.81 33.61 74.71
C SER A 5 -2.72 33.19 73.74
N LEU A 6 -1.65 32.70 74.30
CA LEU A 6 -0.49 32.10 73.59
C LEU A 6 -0.86 30.83 72.85
N GLN A 7 -0.67 30.80 71.52
CA GLN A 7 -0.63 29.59 70.74
C GLN A 7 0.78 29.00 70.72
N ARG A 8 0.97 27.86 71.38
CA ARG A 8 2.17 27.02 71.29
C ARG A 8 2.22 26.29 69.99
N SER A 9 3.15 26.66 69.10
CA SER A 9 3.51 25.91 67.94
C SER A 9 4.28 24.64 68.31
N LYS A 10 3.72 23.46 67.99
CA LYS A 10 4.42 22.17 68.05
C LYS A 10 5.34 22.07 66.86
N ARG A 11 6.63 22.30 67.04
CA ARG A 11 7.68 21.95 66.06
C ARG A 11 7.90 20.44 66.09
N TRP A 12 7.53 19.74 65.07
CA TRP A 12 7.97 18.37 64.81
C TRP A 12 9.40 18.42 64.27
N PRO A 13 10.31 17.57 64.79
CA PRO A 13 11.69 17.60 64.29
C PRO A 13 11.81 17.03 62.90
N LEU A 14 12.28 17.88 62.00
CA LEU A 14 12.58 17.56 60.57
C LEU A 14 13.54 16.37 60.39
N ALA A 15 14.25 15.95 61.41
CA ALA A 15 15.16 14.82 61.43
C ALA A 15 14.48 13.43 61.21
N LYS A 16 13.20 13.27 61.61
CA LYS A 16 12.50 11.98 61.43
C LYS A 16 11.89 11.83 60.05
N LEU A 17 11.70 12.91 59.32
CA LEU A 17 11.18 12.87 57.95
C LEU A 17 12.27 12.48 56.94
N ALA A 18 13.53 12.89 57.19
CA ALA A 18 14.66 12.54 56.33
C ALA A 18 15.00 11.03 56.30
N ILE A 19 14.80 10.34 57.45
CA ILE A 19 15.06 8.87 57.54
C ILE A 19 13.99 8.05 56.81
N ILE A 20 12.74 8.51 56.79
CA ILE A 20 11.67 7.81 56.08
C ILE A 20 11.79 7.97 54.57
N ILE A 21 12.28 9.10 54.07
CA ILE A 21 12.50 9.34 52.64
C ILE A 21 13.71 8.53 52.14
N SER A 22 14.77 8.33 52.97
CA SER A 22 15.92 7.51 52.61
C SER A 22 15.63 6.00 52.53
N LEU A 23 14.59 5.50 53.21
CA LEU A 23 14.20 4.09 53.16
C LEU A 23 13.28 3.75 51.97
N LEU A 24 12.68 4.74 51.32
CA LEU A 24 11.83 4.54 50.12
C LEU A 24 12.63 4.43 48.83
N PHE A 25 13.93 4.77 48.82
CA PHE A 25 14.80 4.61 47.64
C PHE A 25 15.59 3.30 47.61
N ALA A 26 15.44 2.41 48.59
CA ALA A 26 16.17 1.15 48.67
C ALA A 26 15.35 -0.08 48.21
N VAL A 27 14.10 0.11 47.70
CA VAL A 27 13.38 -0.97 46.99
C VAL A 27 13.63 -0.78 45.51
N GLY A 28 14.84 -1.08 45.08
CA GLY A 28 15.20 -1.28 43.68
C GLY A 28 14.50 -2.54 43.21
N CYS A 29 13.75 -2.43 42.15
CA CYS A 29 13.18 -3.54 41.40
C CYS A 29 14.28 -4.51 41.00
N SER A 30 14.45 -5.61 41.71
CA SER A 30 15.05 -6.83 41.15
C SER A 30 13.95 -7.55 40.40
N GLY A 31 13.66 -7.07 39.20
CA GLY A 31 12.93 -7.81 38.20
C GLY A 31 13.99 -8.59 37.38
N ASP A 32 14.16 -9.88 37.64
CA ASP A 32 14.75 -10.83 36.71
C ASP A 32 13.80 -10.93 35.50
N GLY A 33 13.80 -9.91 34.68
CA GLY A 33 13.31 -9.92 33.32
C GLY A 33 14.53 -10.18 32.44
N ASP A 34 14.52 -11.30 31.73
CA ASP A 34 15.48 -11.67 30.69
C ASP A 34 15.49 -10.58 29.59
N SER A 35 16.09 -9.43 29.91
CA SER A 35 16.34 -8.36 28.95
C SER A 35 17.49 -8.85 28.09
N LYS A 36 17.17 -9.48 26.94
CA LYS A 36 18.13 -9.72 25.89
C LYS A 36 18.73 -8.35 25.54
N ALA A 37 19.94 -8.12 26.02
CA ALA A 37 20.72 -6.97 25.56
C ALA A 37 20.89 -7.11 24.05
N VAL A 38 20.36 -6.16 23.30
CA VAL A 38 20.60 -6.10 21.85
C VAL A 38 22.04 -5.67 21.69
N ASP A 39 22.89 -6.60 21.24
CA ASP A 39 24.28 -6.31 20.93
C ASP A 39 24.34 -5.55 19.60
N PHE A 40 24.62 -4.25 19.69
CA PHE A 40 24.80 -3.40 18.52
C PHE A 40 26.22 -3.51 17.89
N SER A 41 27.10 -4.36 18.43
CA SER A 41 28.42 -4.59 17.84
C SER A 41 28.34 -5.50 16.60
N ASP A 42 27.26 -6.26 16.44
CA ASP A 42 26.97 -7.08 15.26
C ASP A 42 26.28 -6.21 14.20
N THR A 43 26.94 -5.14 13.77
CA THR A 43 26.46 -4.31 12.68
C THR A 43 26.69 -5.02 11.37
N VAL A 44 25.62 -5.52 10.76
CA VAL A 44 25.64 -5.91 9.35
C VAL A 44 26.01 -4.66 8.55
N GLN A 45 27.09 -4.74 7.76
CA GLN A 45 27.44 -3.65 6.84
C GLN A 45 26.27 -3.45 5.87
N VAL A 46 25.56 -2.36 6.04
CA VAL A 46 24.57 -1.92 5.05
C VAL A 46 25.38 -1.51 3.82
N ALA A 47 25.21 -2.22 2.71
CA ALA A 47 25.85 -1.90 1.44
C ALA A 47 25.57 -0.43 1.09
N ARG A 48 26.62 0.29 0.67
CA ARG A 48 26.50 1.69 0.27
C ARG A 48 25.57 1.79 -0.94
N PRO A 49 24.71 2.85 -1.04
CA PRO A 49 23.92 3.07 -2.24
C PRO A 49 24.85 3.12 -3.48
N GLY A 50 24.64 2.18 -4.41
CA GLY A 50 25.45 2.06 -5.63
C GLY A 50 26.45 0.91 -5.70
N GLU A 51 26.80 0.27 -4.59
CA GLU A 51 27.48 -1.02 -4.62
C GLU A 51 26.41 -2.11 -4.69
N ARG A 52 26.25 -2.73 -5.87
CA ARG A 52 25.50 -3.99 -5.98
C ARG A 52 26.28 -5.04 -5.19
N PRO A 53 25.78 -5.59 -4.10
CA PRO A 53 26.23 -6.89 -3.70
C PRO A 53 25.78 -7.82 -4.84
N SER A 54 26.71 -8.37 -5.57
CA SER A 54 26.47 -9.48 -6.51
C SER A 54 26.15 -10.77 -5.73
N ASP A 55 25.40 -10.64 -4.64
CA ASP A 55 24.98 -11.77 -3.83
C ASP A 55 23.81 -12.45 -4.53
N ASN A 56 24.17 -13.35 -5.43
CA ASN A 56 23.23 -14.17 -6.21
C ASN A 56 22.37 -15.10 -5.32
N ARG A 57 22.51 -15.02 -3.99
CA ARG A 57 21.75 -15.81 -3.02
C ARG A 57 20.34 -15.28 -2.81
N TYR A 58 20.13 -13.97 -2.98
CA TYR A 58 18.85 -13.33 -2.70
C TYR A 58 18.07 -13.03 -3.98
N LEU A 59 16.75 -13.19 -3.91
CA LEU A 59 15.78 -12.65 -4.84
C LEU A 59 15.14 -11.43 -4.17
N ARG A 60 15.42 -10.24 -4.69
CA ARG A 60 14.87 -8.98 -4.16
C ARG A 60 13.49 -8.74 -4.76
N VAL A 61 12.48 -8.84 -3.92
CA VAL A 61 11.09 -8.75 -4.35
C VAL A 61 10.43 -7.53 -3.75
N ALA A 62 9.86 -6.67 -4.59
CA ALA A 62 9.06 -5.55 -4.14
C ALA A 62 7.57 -5.85 -4.27
N VAL A 63 6.81 -5.28 -3.35
CA VAL A 63 5.35 -5.19 -3.44
C VAL A 63 4.97 -3.73 -3.36
N GLY A 64 4.35 -3.21 -4.42
CA GLY A 64 3.79 -1.85 -4.42
C GLY A 64 2.78 -1.68 -3.28
N ALA A 65 2.74 -0.50 -2.68
CA ALA A 65 1.89 -0.19 -1.53
C ALA A 65 0.38 -0.13 -1.91
N MET A 66 -0.12 -1.14 -2.64
CA MET A 66 -1.55 -1.28 -2.95
C MET A 66 -2.36 -1.52 -1.67
N ILE A 67 -1.78 -2.26 -0.73
CA ILE A 67 -2.24 -2.35 0.67
C ILE A 67 -1.13 -1.86 1.60
N SER A 68 -1.47 -1.51 2.83
CA SER A 68 -0.51 -0.97 3.80
C SER A 68 0.66 -1.94 4.06
N PRO A 69 1.87 -1.45 4.37
CA PRO A 69 3.05 -2.29 4.56
C PRO A 69 2.85 -3.42 5.60
N LYS A 70 2.08 -3.15 6.65
CA LYS A 70 1.75 -4.14 7.68
C LYS A 70 0.95 -5.31 7.09
N GLU A 71 -0.07 -5.02 6.31
CA GLU A 71 -0.91 -6.05 5.69
C GLU A 71 -0.13 -6.76 4.57
N THR A 72 0.68 -6.03 3.80
CA THR A 72 1.56 -6.60 2.76
C THR A 72 2.50 -7.65 3.36
N ALA A 73 3.18 -7.36 4.46
CA ALA A 73 4.10 -8.29 5.10
C ALA A 73 3.39 -9.60 5.52
N VAL A 74 2.14 -9.52 5.99
CA VAL A 74 1.37 -10.69 6.41
C VAL A 74 0.95 -11.56 5.21
N TYR A 75 0.46 -10.94 4.13
CA TYR A 75 -0.13 -11.68 3.02
C TYR A 75 0.89 -12.13 1.98
N TYR A 76 1.89 -11.30 1.69
CA TYR A 76 2.87 -11.63 0.66
C TYR A 76 4.04 -12.49 1.16
N ARG A 77 4.30 -12.56 2.48
CA ARG A 77 5.38 -13.39 3.02
C ARG A 77 5.24 -14.84 2.55
N GLN A 78 4.04 -15.42 2.62
CA GLN A 78 3.81 -16.81 2.23
C GLN A 78 4.10 -17.07 0.75
N ILE A 79 3.69 -16.15 -0.15
CA ILE A 79 4.00 -16.29 -1.57
C ILE A 79 5.50 -16.12 -1.85
N LEU A 80 6.19 -15.24 -1.09
CA LEU A 80 7.63 -15.06 -1.23
C LEU A 80 8.41 -16.27 -0.74
N ASP A 81 8.05 -16.83 0.42
CA ASP A 81 8.66 -18.04 0.97
C ASP A 81 8.43 -19.23 0.03
N TYR A 82 7.25 -19.32 -0.58
CA TYR A 82 6.92 -20.33 -1.57
C TYR A 82 7.76 -20.17 -2.86
N ILE A 83 7.90 -18.95 -3.40
CA ILE A 83 8.79 -18.65 -4.53
C ILE A 83 10.23 -19.06 -4.19
N SER A 84 10.74 -18.65 -3.02
CA SER A 84 12.09 -18.92 -2.57
C SER A 84 12.43 -20.40 -2.52
N SER A 85 11.53 -21.22 -1.96
CA SER A 85 11.72 -22.67 -1.85
C SER A 85 11.84 -23.36 -3.22
N HIS A 86 11.19 -22.84 -4.26
CA HIS A 86 11.19 -23.44 -5.60
C HIS A 86 12.31 -22.94 -6.51
N ILE A 87 12.82 -21.73 -6.28
CA ILE A 87 13.92 -21.19 -7.08
C ILE A 87 15.30 -21.36 -6.44
N GLY A 88 15.35 -21.84 -5.17
CA GLY A 88 16.61 -22.06 -4.45
C GLY A 88 17.34 -20.75 -4.09
N LYS A 89 16.62 -19.66 -3.92
CA LYS A 89 17.14 -18.35 -3.46
C LYS A 89 16.33 -17.89 -2.26
N GLU A 90 16.95 -17.19 -1.33
CA GLU A 90 16.23 -16.50 -0.26
C GLU A 90 15.53 -15.26 -0.83
N SER A 91 14.32 -14.94 -0.39
CA SER A 91 13.62 -13.72 -0.79
C SER A 91 13.84 -12.60 0.21
N GLU A 92 14.17 -11.42 -0.30
CA GLU A 92 14.19 -10.17 0.45
C GLU A 92 12.98 -9.33 0.04
N LEU A 93 12.08 -9.04 0.99
CA LEU A 93 10.92 -8.19 0.75
C LEU A 93 11.30 -6.72 0.85
N ILE A 94 11.19 -6.00 -0.26
CA ILE A 94 11.40 -4.54 -0.34
C ILE A 94 10.06 -3.83 -0.33
N GLN A 95 9.87 -2.94 0.65
CA GLN A 95 8.67 -2.13 0.77
C GLN A 95 9.03 -0.64 0.80
N ARG A 96 8.21 0.18 0.17
CA ARG A 96 8.32 1.64 0.19
C ARG A 96 6.94 2.26 0.38
N LYS A 97 6.91 3.54 0.71
CA LYS A 97 5.67 4.27 0.94
C LYS A 97 4.89 4.53 -0.34
N THR A 98 5.58 4.85 -1.43
CA THR A 98 4.98 5.23 -2.71
C THR A 98 5.33 4.25 -3.82
N TYR A 99 4.52 4.24 -4.88
CA TYR A 99 4.82 3.45 -6.08
C TYR A 99 6.06 3.96 -6.79
N ASP A 100 6.27 5.27 -6.81
CA ASP A 100 7.43 5.87 -7.47
C ASP A 100 8.75 5.46 -6.81
N GLU A 101 8.82 5.39 -5.47
CA GLU A 101 10.00 4.88 -4.77
C GLU A 101 10.36 3.44 -5.16
N ILE A 102 9.35 2.57 -5.36
CA ILE A 102 9.56 1.19 -5.86
C ILE A 102 10.02 1.23 -7.31
N ASN A 103 9.38 2.04 -8.16
CA ASN A 103 9.73 2.17 -9.57
C ASN A 103 11.17 2.64 -9.77
N GLU A 104 11.63 3.62 -8.97
CA GLU A 104 13.00 4.13 -9.03
C GLU A 104 14.03 3.06 -8.61
N LEU A 105 13.77 2.30 -7.55
CA LEU A 105 14.63 1.19 -7.15
C LEU A 105 14.67 0.09 -8.23
N PHE A 106 13.52 -0.20 -8.82
CA PHE A 106 13.41 -1.19 -9.91
C PHE A 106 14.23 -0.73 -11.13
N GLY A 107 14.08 0.51 -11.56
CA GLY A 107 14.83 1.08 -12.68
C GLY A 107 16.35 1.13 -12.48
N LYS A 108 16.80 1.16 -11.21
CA LYS A 108 18.23 1.04 -10.85
C LYS A 108 18.73 -0.41 -10.80
N GLY A 109 17.84 -1.39 -11.00
CA GLY A 109 18.16 -2.81 -10.88
C GLY A 109 18.39 -3.27 -9.44
N GLU A 110 17.84 -2.54 -8.45
CA GLU A 110 17.88 -2.91 -7.04
C GLU A 110 16.76 -3.88 -6.64
N ILE A 111 15.84 -4.18 -7.56
CA ILE A 111 14.71 -5.10 -7.42
C ILE A 111 14.72 -6.06 -8.60
N ASP A 112 14.57 -7.36 -8.35
CA ASP A 112 14.59 -8.41 -9.37
C ASP A 112 13.17 -8.75 -9.84
N LEU A 113 12.20 -8.77 -8.91
CA LEU A 113 10.79 -9.11 -9.12
C LEU A 113 9.91 -8.11 -8.39
N ALA A 114 8.80 -7.70 -9.01
CA ALA A 114 7.86 -6.81 -8.34
C ALA A 114 6.40 -7.13 -8.66
N PHE A 115 5.56 -7.01 -7.62
CA PHE A 115 4.10 -6.90 -7.74
C PHE A 115 3.78 -5.42 -7.81
N ILE A 116 3.42 -4.89 -8.98
CA ILE A 116 3.24 -3.45 -9.18
C ILE A 116 1.82 -3.10 -9.59
N CYS A 117 1.39 -1.88 -9.30
CA CYS A 117 0.11 -1.37 -9.80
C CYS A 117 0.11 -1.28 -11.33
N SER A 118 -1.05 -1.51 -11.95
CA SER A 118 -1.22 -1.42 -13.40
C SER A 118 -0.95 -0.01 -13.98
N GLY A 119 -1.10 1.06 -13.18
CA GLY A 119 -0.77 2.42 -13.56
C GLY A 119 0.71 2.60 -13.90
N PRO A 120 1.64 2.36 -12.96
CA PRO A 120 3.09 2.37 -13.23
C PRO A 120 3.48 1.47 -14.39
N TYR A 121 2.96 0.23 -14.44
CA TYR A 121 3.25 -0.65 -15.55
C TYR A 121 2.85 -0.02 -16.89
N ALA A 122 1.61 0.37 -17.04
CA ALA A 122 1.09 0.92 -18.29
C ALA A 122 1.83 2.17 -18.75
N ASN A 123 2.19 3.05 -17.82
CA ASN A 123 2.65 4.40 -18.13
C ASN A 123 4.17 4.58 -18.10
N SER A 124 4.91 3.63 -17.51
CA SER A 124 6.34 3.81 -17.23
C SER A 124 7.20 2.56 -17.45
N LYS A 125 6.65 1.52 -18.14
CA LYS A 125 7.37 0.26 -18.34
C LYS A 125 8.72 0.44 -18.99
N ASP A 126 8.82 1.29 -20.02
CA ASP A 126 10.07 1.49 -20.76
C ASP A 126 11.07 2.31 -19.95
N LYS A 127 10.58 3.27 -19.16
CA LYS A 127 11.44 4.07 -18.27
C LYS A 127 12.15 3.20 -17.23
N TYR A 128 11.40 2.29 -16.61
CA TYR A 128 11.91 1.49 -15.49
C TYR A 128 12.32 0.06 -15.86
N GLY A 129 12.07 -0.36 -17.08
CA GLY A 129 12.45 -1.69 -17.56
C GLY A 129 11.55 -2.83 -17.06
N PHE A 130 10.26 -2.58 -16.90
CA PHE A 130 9.30 -3.61 -16.52
C PHE A 130 9.07 -4.60 -17.66
N GLU A 131 9.28 -5.89 -17.40
CA GLU A 131 8.92 -7.01 -18.26
C GLU A 131 7.85 -7.86 -17.58
N LEU A 132 6.75 -8.14 -18.26
CA LEU A 132 5.64 -8.93 -17.72
C LEU A 132 6.07 -10.38 -17.48
N LEU A 133 5.79 -10.91 -16.30
CA LEU A 133 5.96 -12.33 -16.00
C LEU A 133 4.62 -13.06 -15.87
N ALA A 134 3.68 -12.50 -15.11
CA ALA A 134 2.39 -13.12 -14.84
C ALA A 134 1.35 -12.07 -14.47
N THR A 135 0.08 -12.40 -14.64
CA THR A 135 -1.06 -11.60 -14.16
C THR A 135 -1.96 -12.49 -13.30
N PRO A 136 -2.44 -12.02 -12.15
CA PRO A 136 -3.44 -12.73 -11.37
C PRO A 136 -4.74 -12.88 -12.14
N GLN A 137 -5.41 -14.01 -11.99
CA GLN A 137 -6.81 -14.19 -12.33
C GLN A 137 -7.63 -14.26 -11.04
N VAL A 138 -8.70 -13.48 -10.97
CA VAL A 138 -9.57 -13.38 -9.79
C VAL A 138 -11.02 -13.55 -10.23
N LYS A 139 -11.73 -14.52 -9.66
CA LYS A 139 -13.11 -14.87 -10.06
C LYS A 139 -13.26 -15.09 -11.58
N GLY A 140 -12.29 -15.75 -12.19
CA GLY A 140 -12.24 -16.03 -13.63
C GLY A 140 -11.84 -14.83 -14.51
N SER A 141 -11.64 -13.64 -13.96
CA SER A 141 -11.29 -12.43 -14.70
C SER A 141 -9.82 -12.03 -14.53
N HIS A 142 -9.22 -11.46 -15.55
CA HIS A 142 -7.94 -10.77 -15.53
C HIS A 142 -8.10 -9.24 -15.58
N PHE A 143 -9.32 -8.77 -15.34
CA PHE A 143 -9.67 -7.36 -15.27
C PHE A 143 -10.22 -6.98 -13.89
N TYR A 144 -9.99 -5.72 -13.51
CA TYR A 144 -10.48 -5.13 -12.28
C TYR A 144 -11.02 -3.72 -12.52
N HIS A 145 -11.68 -3.14 -11.54
CA HIS A 145 -12.34 -1.85 -11.63
C HIS A 145 -11.86 -0.88 -10.54
N SER A 146 -11.97 0.41 -10.82
CA SER A 146 -11.96 1.42 -9.78
C SER A 146 -13.35 1.54 -9.16
N TYR A 147 -13.42 1.53 -7.83
CA TYR A 147 -14.63 1.82 -7.08
C TYR A 147 -14.54 3.21 -6.46
N LEU A 148 -15.53 4.06 -6.75
CA LEU A 148 -15.75 5.30 -6.02
C LEU A 148 -16.61 4.99 -4.81
N ILE A 149 -16.05 5.21 -3.62
CA ILE A 149 -16.71 4.91 -2.35
C ILE A 149 -16.94 6.16 -1.52
N VAL A 150 -18.01 6.15 -0.76
CA VAL A 150 -18.37 7.14 0.23
C VAL A 150 -18.77 6.44 1.54
N ASN A 151 -18.87 7.19 2.64
CA ASN A 151 -19.44 6.62 3.87
C ASN A 151 -20.90 6.22 3.62
N LYS A 152 -21.34 5.08 4.18
CA LYS A 152 -22.68 4.52 3.94
C LYS A 152 -23.81 5.50 4.28
N ASP A 153 -23.62 6.30 5.33
CA ASP A 153 -24.60 7.24 5.86
C ASP A 153 -24.50 8.63 5.22
N SER A 154 -23.56 8.83 4.28
CA SER A 154 -23.40 10.11 3.58
C SER A 154 -24.54 10.35 2.57
N PRO A 155 -24.88 11.60 2.28
CA PRO A 155 -25.89 11.96 1.29
C PRO A 155 -25.39 11.88 -0.16
N PHE A 156 -24.14 11.45 -0.41
CA PHE A 156 -23.50 11.47 -1.72
C PHE A 156 -23.84 10.21 -2.52
N HIS A 157 -24.38 10.37 -3.73
CA HIS A 157 -24.80 9.26 -4.60
C HIS A 157 -24.07 9.19 -5.93
N ARG A 158 -23.36 10.26 -6.32
CA ARG A 158 -22.63 10.39 -7.57
C ARG A 158 -21.39 11.25 -7.38
N LEU A 159 -20.47 11.24 -8.35
CA LEU A 159 -19.21 12.00 -8.28
C LEU A 159 -19.44 13.50 -8.08
N GLU A 160 -20.46 14.05 -8.74
CA GLU A 160 -20.80 15.49 -8.71
C GLU A 160 -21.15 15.98 -7.30
N ASP A 161 -21.68 15.10 -6.43
CA ASP A 161 -22.03 15.42 -5.05
C ASP A 161 -20.78 15.66 -4.17
N LEU A 162 -19.62 15.22 -4.65
CA LEU A 162 -18.32 15.40 -3.98
C LEU A 162 -17.64 16.74 -4.32
N ARG A 163 -18.29 17.62 -5.07
CA ARG A 163 -17.77 18.97 -5.34
C ARG A 163 -17.58 19.75 -4.05
N GLY A 164 -16.38 20.33 -3.89
CA GLY A 164 -16.00 21.10 -2.69
C GLY A 164 -15.77 20.24 -1.44
N ARG A 165 -15.77 18.91 -1.56
CA ARG A 165 -15.59 17.96 -0.46
C ARG A 165 -14.13 17.51 -0.31
N VAL A 166 -13.87 16.82 0.80
CA VAL A 166 -12.55 16.22 1.05
C VAL A 166 -12.47 14.87 0.34
N PHE A 167 -11.52 14.70 -0.57
CA PHE A 167 -11.37 13.48 -1.36
C PHE A 167 -10.02 12.83 -1.13
N ALA A 168 -10.01 11.50 -0.96
CA ALA A 168 -8.78 10.73 -0.86
C ALA A 168 -8.41 10.09 -2.19
N PHE A 169 -7.20 10.37 -2.66
CA PHE A 169 -6.48 9.57 -3.64
C PHE A 169 -5.60 8.54 -2.93
N THR A 170 -5.30 7.45 -3.60
CA THR A 170 -4.44 6.42 -3.01
C THR A 170 -2.97 6.79 -3.15
N ASP A 171 -2.47 6.85 -4.38
CA ASP A 171 -1.07 7.18 -4.72
C ASP A 171 -1.05 8.00 -6.01
N PRO A 172 -0.11 8.93 -6.20
CA PRO A 172 -0.02 9.75 -7.43
C PRO A 172 0.01 8.93 -8.72
N GLU A 173 0.64 7.74 -8.70
CA GLU A 173 0.77 6.84 -9.85
C GLU A 173 -0.32 5.76 -9.91
N SER A 174 -1.27 5.75 -8.96
CA SER A 174 -2.33 4.72 -8.95
C SER A 174 -3.28 4.88 -10.14
N ASN A 175 -3.54 3.75 -10.83
CA ASN A 175 -4.57 3.70 -11.86
C ASN A 175 -5.95 3.96 -11.25
N THR A 176 -6.43 3.08 -10.38
CA THR A 176 -7.79 3.13 -9.83
C THR A 176 -7.98 4.22 -8.78
N GLY A 177 -6.93 4.53 -8.01
CA GLY A 177 -7.00 5.48 -6.90
C GLY A 177 -6.68 6.93 -7.28
N LYS A 178 -6.20 7.20 -8.51
CA LYS A 178 -5.86 8.56 -8.97
C LYS A 178 -6.25 8.80 -10.43
N LEU A 179 -5.74 8.00 -11.37
CA LEU A 179 -5.93 8.29 -12.80
C LEU A 179 -7.40 8.20 -13.20
N VAL A 180 -8.10 7.14 -12.76
CA VAL A 180 -9.53 6.93 -13.09
C VAL A 180 -10.42 8.07 -12.59
N PRO A 181 -10.42 8.47 -11.30
CA PRO A 181 -11.25 9.60 -10.86
C PRO A 181 -10.84 10.92 -11.50
N THR A 182 -9.55 11.11 -11.82
CA THR A 182 -9.09 12.28 -12.59
C THR A 182 -9.67 12.28 -14.01
N TYR A 183 -9.74 11.12 -14.67
CA TYR A 183 -10.33 10.96 -15.99
C TYR A 183 -11.84 11.24 -15.98
N TRP A 184 -12.57 10.77 -14.97
CA TRP A 184 -14.00 11.09 -14.84
C TRP A 184 -14.25 12.60 -14.73
N LEU A 185 -13.39 13.31 -14.00
CA LEU A 185 -13.47 14.76 -13.90
C LEU A 185 -13.08 15.45 -15.22
N ALA A 186 -12.02 14.99 -15.87
CA ALA A 186 -11.59 15.52 -17.15
C ALA A 186 -12.65 15.39 -18.24
N GLN A 187 -13.39 14.29 -18.29
CA GLN A 187 -14.53 14.11 -19.20
C GLN A 187 -15.66 15.12 -18.95
N ALA A 188 -15.79 15.64 -17.73
CA ALA A 188 -16.73 16.69 -17.37
C ALA A 188 -16.13 18.11 -17.50
N GLY A 189 -14.93 18.26 -18.06
CA GLY A 189 -14.23 19.55 -18.17
C GLY A 189 -13.69 20.08 -16.84
N GLU A 190 -13.53 19.21 -15.84
CA GLU A 190 -13.13 19.56 -14.48
C GLU A 190 -11.73 19.06 -14.16
N LYS A 191 -11.09 19.69 -13.16
CA LYS A 191 -9.79 19.26 -12.59
C LYS A 191 -9.94 18.93 -11.12
N PRO A 192 -9.22 17.92 -10.60
CA PRO A 192 -9.30 17.58 -9.18
C PRO A 192 -9.07 18.77 -8.24
N GLU A 193 -8.12 19.64 -8.59
CA GLU A 193 -7.69 20.78 -7.78
C GLU A 193 -8.76 21.87 -7.64
N THR A 194 -9.67 21.98 -8.61
CA THR A 194 -10.79 22.95 -8.61
C THR A 194 -12.11 22.30 -8.24
N PHE A 195 -12.24 21.00 -8.46
CA PHE A 195 -13.47 20.26 -8.17
C PHE A 195 -13.63 19.94 -6.69
N PHE A 196 -12.57 19.34 -6.07
CA PHE A 196 -12.59 19.01 -4.66
C PHE A 196 -12.17 20.21 -3.81
N GLY A 197 -12.75 20.34 -2.62
CA GLY A 197 -12.33 21.37 -1.66
C GLY A 197 -10.96 21.09 -1.05
N LYS A 198 -10.64 19.80 -0.88
CA LYS A 198 -9.33 19.33 -0.43
C LYS A 198 -9.08 17.92 -0.95
N THR A 199 -7.85 17.65 -1.37
CA THR A 199 -7.39 16.29 -1.69
C THR A 199 -6.28 15.86 -0.76
N ILE A 200 -6.24 14.55 -0.44
CA ILE A 200 -5.15 13.92 0.32
C ILE A 200 -4.72 12.64 -0.36
N TYR A 201 -3.49 12.18 -0.08
CA TYR A 201 -3.00 10.86 -0.47
C TYR A 201 -2.91 9.97 0.77
N THR A 202 -3.51 8.78 0.69
CA THR A 202 -3.51 7.79 1.78
C THR A 202 -2.39 6.76 1.65
N TYR A 203 -1.78 6.68 0.47
CA TYR A 203 -0.67 5.79 0.08
C TYR A 203 -0.97 4.29 0.17
N SER A 204 -2.25 3.91 0.34
CA SER A 204 -2.72 2.53 0.18
C SER A 204 -4.25 2.48 0.09
N HIS A 205 -4.80 1.47 -0.57
CA HIS A 205 -6.25 1.36 -0.78
C HIS A 205 -7.00 1.04 0.51
N ASP A 206 -6.43 0.22 1.40
CA ASP A 206 -7.01 -0.08 2.72
C ASP A 206 -7.08 1.17 3.62
N ASN A 207 -6.08 2.05 3.58
CA ASN A 207 -6.13 3.34 4.27
C ASN A 207 -7.24 4.24 3.70
N SER A 208 -7.45 4.23 2.37
CA SER A 208 -8.55 4.97 1.74
C SER A 208 -9.91 4.45 2.19
N ILE A 209 -10.10 3.12 2.20
CA ILE A 209 -11.32 2.47 2.71
C ILE A 209 -11.57 2.86 4.17
N MET A 210 -10.52 2.78 4.99
CA MET A 210 -10.61 3.16 6.41
C MET A 210 -10.95 4.64 6.61
N ALA A 211 -10.35 5.53 5.83
CA ALA A 211 -10.62 6.97 5.91
C ALA A 211 -12.09 7.29 5.60
N VAL A 212 -12.65 6.67 4.56
CA VAL A 212 -14.07 6.81 4.21
C VAL A 212 -14.97 6.19 5.28
N ALA A 213 -14.68 4.96 5.72
CA ALA A 213 -15.46 4.26 6.72
C ALA A 213 -15.57 5.04 8.05
N LYS A 214 -14.51 5.74 8.43
CA LYS A 214 -14.44 6.58 9.64
C LYS A 214 -14.93 8.02 9.42
N GLY A 215 -15.35 8.41 8.22
CA GLY A 215 -15.77 9.77 7.90
C GLY A 215 -14.65 10.82 7.96
N LEU A 216 -13.38 10.40 7.81
CA LEU A 216 -12.23 11.31 7.77
C LEU A 216 -12.10 12.04 6.42
N VAL A 217 -12.71 11.47 5.39
CA VAL A 217 -12.86 12.03 4.05
C VAL A 217 -14.28 11.74 3.55
N ASP A 218 -14.76 12.55 2.62
CA ASP A 218 -16.11 12.43 2.08
C ASP A 218 -16.22 11.33 1.01
N GLY A 219 -15.14 11.08 0.29
CA GLY A 219 -15.06 10.03 -0.72
C GLY A 219 -13.63 9.62 -1.07
N ALA A 220 -13.50 8.48 -1.72
CA ALA A 220 -12.22 7.98 -2.25
C ALA A 220 -12.46 7.12 -3.48
N ALA A 221 -11.46 7.10 -4.38
CA ALA A 221 -11.39 6.08 -5.42
C ALA A 221 -10.35 5.03 -5.04
N ILE A 222 -10.71 3.77 -5.24
CA ILE A 222 -9.92 2.63 -4.75
C ILE A 222 -9.89 1.49 -5.76
N ASP A 223 -8.98 0.55 -5.55
CA ASP A 223 -8.96 -0.76 -6.21
C ASP A 223 -10.15 -1.60 -5.75
N GLY A 224 -10.97 -2.03 -6.69
CA GLY A 224 -12.16 -2.84 -6.42
C GLY A 224 -11.82 -4.21 -5.85
N LEU A 225 -10.71 -4.84 -6.28
CA LEU A 225 -10.27 -6.14 -5.73
C LEU A 225 -9.85 -6.02 -4.27
N ILE A 226 -9.19 -4.91 -3.91
CA ILE A 226 -8.83 -4.65 -2.52
C ILE A 226 -10.09 -4.42 -1.68
N TRP A 227 -11.08 -3.68 -2.19
CA TRP A 227 -12.35 -3.52 -1.48
C TRP A 227 -13.07 -4.86 -1.29
N GLU A 228 -13.16 -5.70 -2.33
CA GLU A 228 -13.79 -7.03 -2.26
C GLU A 228 -13.04 -7.98 -1.32
N TYR A 229 -11.70 -7.90 -1.31
CA TYR A 229 -10.88 -8.64 -0.36
C TYR A 229 -11.20 -8.26 1.09
N TYR A 230 -11.30 -6.95 1.39
CA TYR A 230 -11.66 -6.48 2.72
C TYR A 230 -13.13 -6.78 3.07
N ASP A 231 -14.02 -6.79 2.10
CA ASP A 231 -15.41 -7.18 2.31
C ASP A 231 -15.53 -8.65 2.76
N TYR A 232 -14.70 -9.51 2.21
CA TYR A 232 -14.60 -10.90 2.65
C TYR A 232 -13.87 -11.06 3.99
N LYS A 233 -12.74 -10.39 4.21
CA LYS A 233 -11.88 -10.57 5.40
C LYS A 233 -12.29 -9.74 6.61
N LYS A 234 -12.77 -8.53 6.39
CA LYS A 234 -13.12 -7.54 7.44
C LYS A 234 -14.41 -6.80 7.06
N PRO A 235 -15.56 -7.50 6.92
CA PRO A 235 -16.82 -6.89 6.46
C PRO A 235 -17.32 -5.75 7.35
N SER A 236 -16.93 -5.71 8.62
CA SER A 236 -17.23 -4.60 9.53
C SER A 236 -16.65 -3.25 9.08
N LEU A 237 -15.58 -3.26 8.27
CA LEU A 237 -14.98 -2.05 7.71
C LEU A 237 -15.73 -1.61 6.43
N THR A 238 -15.89 -2.52 5.48
CA THR A 238 -16.51 -2.23 4.18
C THR A 238 -18.00 -1.91 4.31
N SER A 239 -18.71 -2.52 5.27
CA SER A 239 -20.11 -2.21 5.59
C SER A 239 -20.34 -0.76 6.05
N GLN A 240 -19.30 -0.03 6.43
CA GLN A 240 -19.39 1.41 6.69
C GLN A 240 -19.19 2.27 5.42
N THR A 241 -18.98 1.62 4.26
CA THR A 241 -18.78 2.29 2.97
C THR A 241 -19.89 1.90 2.00
N ARG A 242 -20.11 2.72 0.98
CA ARG A 242 -21.02 2.47 -0.12
C ARG A 242 -20.34 2.81 -1.43
N ILE A 243 -20.41 1.88 -2.40
CA ILE A 243 -19.91 2.11 -3.76
C ILE A 243 -20.96 2.91 -4.51
N ILE A 244 -20.56 4.08 -5.05
CA ILE A 244 -21.46 4.96 -5.82
C ILE A 244 -21.15 4.98 -7.32
N ARG A 245 -19.95 4.50 -7.72
CA ARG A 245 -19.58 4.34 -9.13
C ARG A 245 -18.54 3.24 -9.28
N LYS A 246 -18.63 2.47 -10.35
CA LYS A 246 -17.61 1.54 -10.84
C LYS A 246 -17.09 2.02 -12.19
N SER A 247 -15.80 1.81 -12.44
CA SER A 247 -15.19 2.15 -13.72
C SER A 247 -15.38 1.07 -14.77
N GLU A 248 -14.93 1.37 -15.99
CA GLU A 248 -14.58 0.37 -16.99
C GLU A 248 -13.52 -0.61 -16.46
N PRO A 249 -13.40 -1.81 -17.07
CA PRO A 249 -12.41 -2.80 -16.68
C PRO A 249 -10.99 -2.43 -17.14
N TYR A 250 -9.99 -2.73 -16.30
CA TYR A 250 -8.56 -2.54 -16.58
C TYR A 250 -7.82 -3.84 -16.28
N GLY A 251 -6.67 -4.08 -16.94
CA GLY A 251 -5.81 -5.22 -16.63
C GLY A 251 -5.36 -5.20 -15.16
N ILE A 252 -5.51 -6.34 -14.48
CA ILE A 252 -5.11 -6.48 -13.05
C ILE A 252 -3.62 -6.15 -12.89
N PRO A 253 -3.20 -5.55 -11.75
CA PRO A 253 -1.81 -5.33 -11.39
C PRO A 253 -0.92 -6.54 -11.66
N PRO A 254 0.12 -6.42 -12.50
CA PRO A 254 0.94 -7.55 -12.92
C PRO A 254 2.09 -7.85 -11.97
N ILE A 255 2.68 -9.03 -12.15
CA ILE A 255 4.02 -9.35 -11.67
C ILE A 255 5.00 -9.07 -12.80
N VAL A 256 6.07 -8.34 -12.48
CA VAL A 256 7.10 -7.94 -13.44
C VAL A 256 8.50 -8.33 -12.95
N ALA A 257 9.39 -8.63 -13.89
CA ALA A 257 10.83 -8.71 -13.65
C ALA A 257 11.54 -7.55 -14.32
N HIS A 258 12.80 -7.27 -13.88
CA HIS A 258 13.64 -6.31 -14.58
C HIS A 258 14.05 -6.88 -15.96
N ARG A 259 14.00 -6.06 -17.01
CA ARG A 259 14.34 -6.52 -18.40
C ARG A 259 15.72 -7.17 -18.50
N ASP A 260 16.69 -6.65 -17.73
CA ASP A 260 18.08 -7.13 -17.71
C ASP A 260 18.33 -8.23 -16.66
N ALA A 261 17.28 -8.75 -16.02
CA ALA A 261 17.41 -9.90 -15.12
C ALA A 261 17.75 -11.16 -15.94
N ASP A 262 18.41 -12.12 -15.30
CA ASP A 262 18.77 -13.39 -15.92
C ASP A 262 17.56 -14.06 -16.59
N PRO A 263 17.63 -14.32 -17.91
CA PRO A 263 16.51 -14.90 -18.65
C PRO A 263 16.05 -16.27 -18.10
N GLU A 264 17.02 -17.13 -17.69
CA GLU A 264 16.70 -18.44 -17.12
C GLU A 264 15.93 -18.31 -15.80
N LEU A 265 16.33 -17.36 -14.96
CA LEU A 265 15.63 -17.06 -13.70
C LEU A 265 14.22 -16.52 -13.99
N LYS A 266 14.06 -15.61 -14.96
CA LYS A 266 12.74 -15.10 -15.36
C LYS A 266 11.82 -16.23 -15.82
N ASP A 267 12.30 -17.12 -16.67
CA ASP A 267 11.51 -18.24 -17.20
C ASP A 267 11.15 -19.23 -16.09
N ARG A 268 12.04 -19.53 -15.18
CA ARG A 268 11.75 -20.39 -14.02
C ARG A 268 10.67 -19.77 -13.13
N ILE A 269 10.79 -18.48 -12.81
CA ILE A 269 9.77 -17.78 -12.00
C ILE A 269 8.43 -17.76 -12.72
N ARG A 270 8.41 -17.47 -14.03
CA ARG A 270 7.19 -17.47 -14.85
C ARG A 270 6.51 -18.83 -14.81
N GLN A 271 7.21 -19.91 -15.17
CA GLN A 271 6.68 -21.27 -15.18
C GLN A 271 6.11 -21.66 -13.82
N PHE A 272 6.86 -21.36 -12.78
CA PHE A 272 6.48 -21.62 -11.42
C PHE A 272 5.18 -20.87 -11.02
N LEU A 273 5.06 -19.56 -11.29
CA LEU A 273 3.86 -18.80 -11.01
C LEU A 273 2.65 -19.37 -11.78
N LEU A 274 2.82 -19.72 -13.04
CA LEU A 274 1.74 -20.24 -13.90
C LEU A 274 1.22 -21.61 -13.44
N SER A 275 2.07 -22.44 -12.84
CA SER A 275 1.71 -23.78 -12.31
C SER A 275 1.35 -23.77 -10.82
N MET A 276 1.50 -22.65 -10.10
CA MET A 276 1.30 -22.56 -8.65
C MET A 276 -0.08 -23.08 -8.19
N HIS A 277 -1.09 -22.94 -9.01
CA HIS A 277 -2.47 -23.41 -8.74
C HIS A 277 -2.64 -24.93 -8.86
N GLU A 278 -1.65 -25.67 -9.36
CA GLU A 278 -1.66 -27.12 -9.49
C GLU A 278 -1.14 -27.79 -8.21
N ASP A 279 -0.39 -27.06 -7.39
CA ASP A 279 0.16 -27.53 -6.12
C ASP A 279 -0.77 -27.20 -4.93
N PRO A 280 -1.04 -28.15 -3.99
CA PRO A 280 -1.91 -27.92 -2.85
C PRO A 280 -1.49 -26.77 -1.93
N GLU A 281 -0.17 -26.56 -1.72
CA GLU A 281 0.32 -25.44 -0.92
C GLU A 281 0.14 -24.12 -1.68
N GLY A 282 0.45 -24.12 -2.98
CA GLY A 282 0.19 -22.98 -3.87
C GLY A 282 -1.28 -22.58 -3.89
N GLN A 283 -2.20 -23.53 -4.02
CA GLN A 283 -3.66 -23.29 -3.96
C GLN A 283 -4.07 -22.62 -2.65
N LYS A 284 -3.52 -23.08 -1.53
CA LYS A 284 -3.82 -22.49 -0.22
C LYS A 284 -3.35 -21.04 -0.12
N ILE A 285 -2.16 -20.74 -0.62
CA ILE A 285 -1.59 -19.38 -0.62
C ILE A 285 -2.39 -18.46 -1.53
N LEU A 286 -2.69 -18.90 -2.76
CA LEU A 286 -3.51 -18.16 -3.73
C LEU A 286 -4.91 -17.89 -3.18
N GLY A 287 -5.56 -18.90 -2.60
CA GLY A 287 -6.88 -18.78 -1.98
C GLY A 287 -6.90 -17.78 -0.82
N ALA A 288 -5.82 -17.67 -0.02
CA ALA A 288 -5.71 -16.67 1.03
C ALA A 288 -5.71 -15.22 0.49
N LEU A 289 -5.24 -15.04 -0.75
CA LEU A 289 -5.20 -13.76 -1.48
C LEU A 289 -6.41 -13.57 -2.43
N MET A 290 -7.35 -14.54 -2.45
CA MET A 290 -8.48 -14.58 -3.39
C MET A 290 -8.05 -14.60 -4.88
N ILE A 291 -6.88 -15.16 -5.15
CA ILE A 291 -6.37 -15.36 -6.52
C ILE A 291 -6.73 -16.78 -6.95
N ASP A 292 -7.33 -16.95 -8.13
CA ASP A 292 -7.64 -18.27 -8.68
C ASP A 292 -6.35 -18.96 -9.16
N ARG A 293 -5.56 -18.22 -9.91
CA ARG A 293 -4.25 -18.62 -10.46
C ARG A 293 -3.53 -17.43 -11.07
N PHE A 294 -2.27 -17.62 -11.42
CA PHE A 294 -1.56 -16.73 -12.34
C PHE A 294 -1.71 -17.22 -13.77
N ILE A 295 -1.81 -16.30 -14.71
CA ILE A 295 -1.94 -16.56 -16.16
C ILE A 295 -0.90 -15.78 -16.95
N GLU A 296 -0.65 -16.22 -18.18
CA GLU A 296 0.20 -15.50 -19.14
C GLU A 296 -0.35 -14.09 -19.33
N PRO A 297 0.48 -13.06 -19.14
CA PRO A 297 0.05 -11.68 -19.27
C PRO A 297 -0.02 -11.27 -20.74
N ARG A 298 -0.84 -10.27 -21.05
CA ARG A 298 -0.92 -9.67 -22.37
C ARG A 298 -0.82 -8.16 -22.30
N GLU A 299 0.02 -7.59 -23.13
CA GLU A 299 0.31 -6.16 -23.18
C GLU A 299 -0.94 -5.31 -23.49
N GLU A 300 -1.84 -5.81 -24.33
CA GLU A 300 -3.06 -5.12 -24.71
C GLU A 300 -4.03 -4.86 -23.56
N TRP A 301 -3.95 -5.62 -22.46
CA TRP A 301 -4.81 -5.40 -21.28
C TRP A 301 -4.56 -4.07 -20.57
N TYR A 302 -3.39 -3.46 -20.81
CA TYR A 302 -2.98 -2.20 -20.21
C TYR A 302 -3.11 -1.01 -21.17
N GLN A 303 -3.56 -1.22 -22.41
CA GLN A 303 -3.66 -0.16 -23.43
C GLN A 303 -4.72 0.88 -23.06
N THR A 304 -5.84 0.46 -22.45
CA THR A 304 -6.88 1.38 -21.99
C THR A 304 -6.37 2.39 -20.94
N ILE A 305 -5.44 1.97 -20.07
CA ILE A 305 -4.81 2.83 -19.06
C ILE A 305 -3.91 3.88 -19.74
N ARG A 306 -3.13 3.49 -20.76
CA ARG A 306 -2.31 4.41 -21.54
C ARG A 306 -3.16 5.45 -22.26
N ASN A 307 -4.20 5.00 -22.95
CA ASN A 307 -5.13 5.89 -23.63
C ASN A 307 -5.81 6.85 -22.66
N MET A 308 -6.22 6.37 -21.51
CA MET A 308 -6.83 7.20 -20.46
C MET A 308 -5.87 8.29 -19.98
N LYS A 309 -4.59 7.97 -19.73
CA LYS A 309 -3.59 8.98 -19.35
C LYS A 309 -3.38 10.05 -20.42
N GLN A 310 -3.32 9.64 -21.70
CA GLN A 310 -3.20 10.56 -22.83
C GLN A 310 -4.44 11.47 -22.93
N ASN A 311 -5.64 10.90 -22.78
CA ASN A 311 -6.89 11.64 -22.81
C ASN A 311 -6.97 12.65 -21.65
N VAL A 312 -6.56 12.29 -20.44
CA VAL A 312 -6.49 13.22 -19.31
C VAL A 312 -5.57 14.38 -19.64
N ALA A 313 -4.39 14.11 -20.20
CA ALA A 313 -3.46 15.17 -20.58
C ALA A 313 -4.06 16.12 -21.61
N SER A 314 -4.71 15.61 -22.66
CA SER A 314 -5.34 16.44 -23.70
C SER A 314 -6.55 17.23 -23.17
N LEU A 315 -7.43 16.61 -22.38
CA LEU A 315 -8.64 17.25 -21.85
C LEU A 315 -8.35 18.35 -20.81
N ILE A 316 -7.29 18.15 -20.01
CA ILE A 316 -6.96 19.07 -18.91
C ILE A 316 -6.03 20.20 -19.37
N TYR A 317 -5.10 19.91 -20.28
CA TYR A 317 -4.00 20.84 -20.65
C TYR A 317 -4.16 21.46 -22.03
N ASP A 318 -5.08 20.96 -22.87
CA ASP A 318 -5.41 21.61 -24.15
C ASP A 318 -6.63 22.54 -23.99
N PRO A 319 -6.43 23.88 -24.00
CA PRO A 319 -7.55 24.83 -23.89
C PRO A 319 -8.55 24.74 -25.06
N HIS A 320 -8.21 24.08 -26.15
CA HIS A 320 -9.03 23.95 -27.35
C HIS A 320 -9.80 22.62 -27.46
N ALA A 321 -9.52 21.65 -26.58
CA ALA A 321 -10.16 20.33 -26.59
C ALA A 321 -11.64 20.33 -26.15
N VAL A 322 -12.06 21.33 -25.41
CA VAL A 322 -13.43 21.44 -24.83
C VAL A 322 -14.43 22.12 -25.79
N SER A 323 -14.00 22.61 -26.94
CA SER A 323 -14.84 23.37 -27.88
C SER A 323 -15.27 22.60 -29.15
N LYS A 324 -15.58 21.32 -29.06
CA LYS A 324 -16.31 20.62 -30.14
C LYS A 324 -17.62 20.07 -29.59
N PRO A 325 -18.78 20.57 -30.15
CA PRO A 325 -20.11 20.11 -29.77
C PRO A 325 -20.35 18.66 -30.17
#